data_f0d860e70882ddee6a283cf9552456f9
#
_entry.id   f0d860e70882ddee6a283cf9552456f9
#
_cell.length_a   1.000
_cell.length_b   1.000
_cell.length_c   1.000
_cell.angle_alpha   90.00
_cell.angle_beta   90.00
_cell.angle_gamma   90.00
#
_symmetry.space_group_name_H-M   'P 1'
#
loop_
_entity.id
_entity.type
_entity.pdbx_description
1 polymer ?
#
loop_
_entity_poly.entity_id
_entity_poly.type
_entity_poly.pdbx_seq_one_letter_code
_entity_poly.pdbx_strand_id
1 'polypeptide(L)'
;SANSGLHLGYLIDQSGNARGAYLGSGFDLKTDSYGAVRAGQGLYVTTHPKQSNSQPLDVREAQQQLVNAEGLLEALSGVSEQHNAGTLKAGHDALKQFADATQSSVAGGASGGRTAGGGTGNANAFKGPVMLFGSPAGIALSTQQSTHVAADQHVNLVSGQSTHIASGKSLVASVKDKLSLFVQNAGMKLFAAKGKVEIQAQSDNLELTAQNAMRILSANERVEIAAKQEILVTCAGAYIRIANGNIEIHAPGKIDVKGSQHSFNGPAQMPYPLPGFNKSELPARYRFSE
;
A
#
# COMPACT_ATOMS: atom_id res chain seq x y z
N SER A 1 15.78 13.63 -41.42
CA SER A 1 14.80 14.53 -40.79
C SER A 1 13.80 13.69 -40.03
N ALA A 2 13.53 14.05 -38.77
CA ALA A 2 12.51 13.37 -37.98
C ALA A 2 11.12 13.60 -38.57
N ASN A 3 10.36 12.54 -38.76
CA ASN A 3 8.99 12.62 -39.25
C ASN A 3 8.10 13.04 -38.05
N SER A 4 7.62 14.29 -38.05
CA SER A 4 6.77 14.83 -37.00
C SER A 4 5.50 15.43 -37.59
N GLY A 5 4.36 15.18 -36.95
CA GLY A 5 3.08 15.67 -37.46
C GLY A 5 1.98 15.67 -36.41
N LEU A 6 1.01 16.55 -36.63
CA LEU A 6 -0.30 16.56 -35.99
C LEU A 6 -1.36 16.39 -37.05
N HIS A 7 -2.08 15.27 -36.99
CA HIS A 7 -3.17 14.96 -37.91
C HIS A 7 -4.50 15.06 -37.16
N LEU A 8 -5.50 15.68 -37.75
CA LEU A 8 -6.79 15.96 -37.12
C LEU A 8 -7.95 15.51 -38.04
N GLY A 9 -9.01 14.99 -37.45
CA GLY A 9 -10.27 14.67 -38.09
C GLY A 9 -10.31 13.25 -38.66
N TYR A 10 -10.71 13.12 -39.93
CA TYR A 10 -10.82 11.85 -40.64
C TYR A 10 -9.46 11.50 -41.28
N LEU A 11 -8.80 10.49 -40.73
CA LEU A 11 -7.43 10.12 -41.08
C LEU A 11 -7.42 9.04 -42.18
N ILE A 12 -6.65 9.28 -43.23
CA ILE A 12 -6.44 8.34 -44.36
C ILE A 12 -4.94 8.20 -44.61
N ASP A 13 -4.55 7.06 -45.20
CA ASP A 13 -3.21 6.91 -45.77
C ASP A 13 -3.06 7.82 -46.98
N GLN A 14 -1.99 8.60 -47.02
CA GLN A 14 -1.64 9.55 -48.07
C GLN A 14 -0.26 9.25 -48.69
N SER A 15 0.18 8.01 -48.69
CA SER A 15 1.46 7.60 -49.28
C SER A 15 1.55 7.78 -50.83
N GLY A 16 0.49 8.23 -51.47
CA GLY A 16 0.43 8.50 -52.88
C GLY A 16 -0.57 9.64 -53.22
N ASN A 17 -0.74 9.96 -54.51
CA ASN A 17 -1.68 10.99 -54.99
C ASN A 17 -3.15 10.57 -54.96
N ALA A 18 -3.48 9.44 -54.35
CA ALA A 18 -4.84 8.92 -54.21
C ALA A 18 -5.21 8.79 -52.72
N ARG A 19 -6.53 8.77 -52.43
CA ARG A 19 -7.03 8.43 -51.10
C ARG A 19 -6.71 6.97 -50.83
N GLY A 20 -5.88 6.72 -49.80
CA GLY A 20 -5.53 5.40 -49.32
C GLY A 20 -6.50 4.85 -48.28
N ALA A 21 -6.07 3.88 -47.48
CA ALA A 21 -6.86 3.22 -46.46
C ALA A 21 -7.30 4.19 -45.33
N TYR A 22 -8.48 3.94 -44.79
CA TYR A 22 -8.96 4.64 -43.61
C TYR A 22 -8.13 4.21 -42.36
N LEU A 23 -7.57 5.18 -41.66
CA LEU A 23 -6.70 4.99 -40.51
C LEU A 23 -7.39 5.31 -39.17
N GLY A 24 -8.56 5.97 -39.18
CA GLY A 24 -9.30 6.33 -37.99
C GLY A 24 -9.83 7.76 -37.99
N SER A 25 -10.49 8.16 -36.93
CA SER A 25 -10.96 9.54 -36.71
C SER A 25 -10.49 10.03 -35.33
N GLY A 26 -10.09 11.31 -35.24
CA GLY A 26 -9.64 11.93 -34.02
C GLY A 26 -8.41 12.80 -34.24
N PHE A 27 -7.41 12.66 -33.39
CA PHE A 27 -6.11 13.29 -33.55
C PHE A 27 -4.97 12.25 -33.41
N ASP A 28 -3.91 12.46 -34.15
CA ASP A 28 -2.67 11.71 -34.06
C ASP A 28 -1.49 12.70 -34.00
N LEU A 29 -0.83 12.75 -32.82
CA LEU A 29 0.39 13.52 -32.57
C LEU A 29 1.57 12.57 -32.51
N LYS A 30 2.43 12.58 -33.51
CA LYS A 30 3.54 11.64 -33.64
C LYS A 30 4.85 12.31 -33.98
N THR A 31 5.96 11.68 -33.59
CA THR A 31 7.31 12.03 -34.01
C THR A 31 8.23 10.82 -33.91
N ASP A 32 9.19 10.70 -34.83
CA ASP A 32 10.27 9.69 -34.78
C ASP A 32 11.44 10.16 -33.90
N SER A 33 11.32 11.35 -33.30
CA SER A 33 12.34 11.95 -32.42
C SER A 33 11.79 12.12 -30.98
N TYR A 34 12.17 13.19 -30.32
CA TYR A 34 11.79 13.46 -28.93
C TYR A 34 10.48 14.25 -28.89
N GLY A 35 9.60 13.90 -27.93
CA GLY A 35 8.36 14.63 -27.65
C GLY A 35 8.30 15.09 -26.20
N ALA A 36 7.64 16.21 -25.93
CA ALA A 36 7.35 16.70 -24.61
C ALA A 36 5.96 17.36 -24.56
N VAL A 37 5.18 17.02 -23.53
CA VAL A 37 3.94 17.72 -23.18
C VAL A 37 4.20 18.43 -21.85
N ARG A 38 4.09 19.77 -21.83
CA ARG A 38 4.40 20.60 -20.66
C ARG A 38 3.27 21.58 -20.38
N ALA A 39 2.83 21.65 -19.13
CA ALA A 39 1.84 22.59 -18.66
C ALA A 39 2.24 23.10 -17.25
N GLY A 40 2.75 24.34 -17.16
CA GLY A 40 3.33 24.88 -15.93
C GLY A 40 2.35 25.12 -14.79
N GLN A 41 1.05 25.13 -15.06
CA GLN A 41 0.00 25.32 -14.04
C GLN A 41 -0.82 24.07 -13.78
N GLY A 42 -0.46 22.93 -14.42
CA GLY A 42 -1.11 21.63 -14.26
C GLY A 42 -1.59 21.04 -15.57
N LEU A 43 -1.81 19.71 -15.54
CA LEU A 43 -2.20 18.94 -16.72
C LEU A 43 -3.34 17.98 -16.36
N TYR A 44 -4.40 17.97 -17.16
CA TYR A 44 -5.47 16.99 -17.06
C TYR A 44 -5.54 16.15 -18.34
N VAL A 45 -5.41 14.84 -18.20
CA VAL A 45 -5.55 13.86 -19.28
C VAL A 45 -6.74 12.97 -18.97
N THR A 46 -7.73 12.92 -19.87
CA THR A 46 -8.96 12.20 -19.58
C THR A 46 -9.59 11.57 -20.82
N THR A 47 -10.33 10.47 -20.56
CA THR A 47 -11.24 9.83 -21.52
C THR A 47 -12.71 10.03 -21.12
N HIS A 48 -13.01 10.82 -20.08
CA HIS A 48 -14.39 11.23 -19.78
C HIS A 48 -14.95 12.08 -20.94
N PRO A 49 -16.11 11.72 -21.48
CA PRO A 49 -16.74 12.51 -22.55
C PRO A 49 -17.13 13.89 -22.04
N LYS A 50 -16.80 14.93 -22.80
CA LYS A 50 -17.11 16.31 -22.50
C LYS A 50 -17.84 16.96 -23.67
N GLN A 51 -18.73 17.89 -23.37
CA GLN A 51 -19.36 18.71 -24.40
C GLN A 51 -18.33 19.66 -25.02
N SER A 52 -18.53 20.03 -26.28
CA SER A 52 -17.59 20.89 -27.03
C SER A 52 -17.38 22.28 -26.40
N ASN A 53 -18.32 22.74 -25.59
CA ASN A 53 -18.26 24.01 -24.88
C ASN A 53 -17.80 23.87 -23.41
N SER A 54 -17.41 22.67 -22.94
CA SER A 54 -16.88 22.50 -21.61
C SER A 54 -15.51 23.14 -21.45
N GLN A 55 -15.21 23.55 -20.23
CA GLN A 55 -13.89 24.12 -19.91
C GLN A 55 -12.79 23.06 -19.97
N PRO A 56 -11.55 23.39 -20.40
CA PRO A 56 -10.45 22.42 -20.49
C PRO A 56 -10.16 21.68 -19.20
N LEU A 57 -10.26 22.36 -18.04
CA LEU A 57 -10.04 21.78 -16.70
C LEU A 57 -11.36 21.44 -15.99
N ASP A 58 -12.34 20.93 -16.71
CA ASP A 58 -13.53 20.34 -16.10
C ASP A 58 -13.20 18.93 -15.58
N VAL A 59 -12.80 18.84 -14.30
CA VAL A 59 -12.32 17.64 -13.64
C VAL A 59 -13.35 16.97 -12.73
N ARG A 60 -14.63 17.37 -12.78
CA ARG A 60 -15.67 16.95 -11.84
C ARG A 60 -15.75 15.44 -11.60
N GLU A 61 -15.65 14.63 -12.64
CA GLU A 61 -15.77 13.19 -12.53
C GLU A 61 -14.53 12.57 -11.85
N ALA A 62 -13.34 12.99 -12.26
CA ALA A 62 -12.09 12.54 -11.64
C ALA A 62 -12.01 12.99 -10.17
N GLN A 63 -12.47 14.20 -9.88
CA GLN A 63 -12.53 14.70 -8.51
C GLN A 63 -13.50 13.90 -7.64
N GLN A 64 -14.68 13.53 -8.16
CA GLN A 64 -15.61 12.68 -7.40
C GLN A 64 -14.96 11.32 -7.03
N GLN A 65 -14.13 10.77 -7.91
CA GLN A 65 -13.36 9.55 -7.62
C GLN A 65 -12.34 9.77 -6.49
N LEU A 66 -11.66 10.92 -6.46
CA LEU A 66 -10.73 11.27 -5.38
C LEU A 66 -11.46 11.44 -4.04
N VAL A 67 -12.61 12.10 -4.02
CA VAL A 67 -13.45 12.27 -2.82
C VAL A 67 -13.97 10.92 -2.31
N ASN A 68 -14.37 10.02 -3.20
CA ASN A 68 -14.79 8.67 -2.81
C ASN A 68 -13.63 7.87 -2.21
N ALA A 69 -12.43 8.00 -2.75
CA ALA A 69 -11.21 7.36 -2.23
C ALA A 69 -10.81 7.95 -0.86
N GLU A 70 -10.94 9.27 -0.69
CA GLU A 70 -10.73 9.96 0.59
C GLU A 70 -11.68 9.42 1.67
N GLY A 71 -12.99 9.37 1.40
CA GLY A 71 -13.98 8.84 2.34
C GLY A 71 -13.74 7.37 2.72
N LEU A 72 -13.25 6.54 1.79
CA LEU A 72 -12.86 5.16 2.09
C LEU A 72 -11.64 5.10 3.02
N LEU A 73 -10.60 5.91 2.78
CA LEU A 73 -9.44 5.99 3.66
C LEU A 73 -9.82 6.44 5.07
N GLU A 74 -10.68 7.46 5.20
CA GLU A 74 -11.16 7.95 6.49
C GLU A 74 -11.90 6.85 7.25
N ALA A 75 -12.86 6.19 6.61
CA ALA A 75 -13.64 5.12 7.23
C ALA A 75 -12.76 3.95 7.70
N LEU A 76 -11.83 3.47 6.86
CA LEU A 76 -10.93 2.38 7.21
C LEU A 76 -9.92 2.78 8.29
N SER A 77 -9.44 4.04 8.30
CA SER A 77 -8.58 4.56 9.36
C SER A 77 -9.28 4.55 10.72
N GLY A 78 -10.52 5.05 10.78
CA GLY A 78 -11.31 5.09 12.00
C GLY A 78 -11.54 3.70 12.61
N VAL A 79 -11.88 2.70 11.79
CA VAL A 79 -12.04 1.32 12.27
C VAL A 79 -10.70 0.73 12.73
N SER A 80 -9.62 0.95 11.98
CA SER A 80 -8.28 0.47 12.34
C SER A 80 -7.80 1.04 13.68
N GLU A 81 -8.03 2.32 13.93
CA GLU A 81 -7.70 3.00 15.19
C GLU A 81 -8.49 2.46 16.38
N GLN A 82 -9.78 2.17 16.22
CA GLN A 82 -10.62 1.56 17.26
C GLN A 82 -10.08 0.19 17.72
N HIS A 83 -9.38 -0.51 16.85
CA HIS A 83 -8.74 -1.79 17.15
C HIS A 83 -7.25 -1.67 17.51
N ASN A 84 -6.76 -0.46 17.82
CA ASN A 84 -5.36 -0.18 18.14
C ASN A 84 -4.37 -0.62 17.03
N ALA A 85 -4.83 -0.68 15.79
CA ALA A 85 -3.99 -0.92 14.62
C ALA A 85 -3.42 0.41 14.06
N GLY A 86 -2.76 0.37 12.91
CA GLY A 86 -2.18 1.58 12.32
C GLY A 86 -3.25 2.52 11.77
N THR A 87 -3.00 3.83 11.83
CA THR A 87 -3.81 4.86 11.18
C THR A 87 -3.43 5.07 9.71
N LEU A 88 -4.39 5.45 8.86
CA LEU A 88 -4.19 5.89 7.48
C LEU A 88 -4.26 7.42 7.34
N LYS A 89 -4.27 8.15 8.46
CA LYS A 89 -4.52 9.60 8.51
C LYS A 89 -3.58 10.40 7.59
N ALA A 90 -2.29 10.11 7.59
CA ALA A 90 -1.33 10.83 6.75
C ALA A 90 -1.64 10.67 5.25
N GLY A 91 -2.00 9.44 4.81
CA GLY A 91 -2.45 9.19 3.43
C GLY A 91 -3.76 9.88 3.10
N HIS A 92 -4.72 9.89 4.02
CA HIS A 92 -5.99 10.61 3.89
C HIS A 92 -5.75 12.11 3.73
N ASP A 93 -4.98 12.74 4.62
CA ASP A 93 -4.71 14.18 4.58
C ASP A 93 -3.99 14.60 3.28
N ALA A 94 -3.04 13.78 2.80
CA ALA A 94 -2.36 14.01 1.53
C ALA A 94 -3.31 13.90 0.32
N LEU A 95 -4.20 12.91 0.30
CA LEU A 95 -5.18 12.75 -0.78
C LEU A 95 -6.19 13.89 -0.80
N LYS A 96 -6.66 14.33 0.37
CA LYS A 96 -7.54 15.48 0.54
C LYS A 96 -6.90 16.77 0.01
N GLN A 97 -5.65 17.03 0.40
CA GLN A 97 -4.91 18.18 -0.10
C GLN A 97 -4.76 18.15 -1.64
N PHE A 98 -4.52 16.97 -2.23
CA PHE A 98 -4.46 16.82 -3.68
C PHE A 98 -5.82 17.08 -4.33
N ALA A 99 -6.90 16.51 -3.81
CA ALA A 99 -8.27 16.74 -4.30
C ALA A 99 -8.64 18.23 -4.23
N ASP A 100 -8.33 18.91 -3.14
CA ASP A 100 -8.55 20.35 -2.97
C ASP A 100 -7.71 21.19 -3.95
N ALA A 101 -6.52 20.74 -4.32
CA ALA A 101 -5.66 21.42 -5.30
C ALA A 101 -6.24 21.37 -6.72
N THR A 102 -7.11 20.42 -7.02
CA THR A 102 -7.80 20.34 -8.33
C THR A 102 -8.99 21.29 -8.46
N GLN A 103 -9.38 21.98 -7.38
CA GLN A 103 -10.53 22.88 -7.34
C GLN A 103 -10.10 24.33 -7.18
N SER A 104 -10.14 25.07 -8.26
CA SER A 104 -9.91 26.53 -8.26
C SER A 104 -10.54 27.17 -9.46
N SER A 105 -10.54 28.48 -9.51
CA SER A 105 -10.97 29.23 -10.70
C SER A 105 -10.11 30.49 -10.87
N VAL A 106 -9.98 30.93 -12.11
CA VAL A 106 -9.36 32.19 -12.47
C VAL A 106 -10.38 33.08 -13.21
N ALA A 107 -10.38 34.38 -12.90
CA ALA A 107 -11.25 35.32 -13.58
C ALA A 107 -10.81 35.55 -15.02
N GLY A 108 -11.75 35.61 -15.93
CA GLY A 108 -11.53 36.00 -17.31
C GLY A 108 -11.00 37.42 -17.38
N GLY A 109 -10.04 37.70 -18.24
CA GLY A 109 -9.42 39.01 -18.42
C GLY A 109 -8.30 39.40 -17.46
N ALA A 110 -7.96 38.55 -16.48
CA ALA A 110 -6.94 38.89 -15.47
C ALA A 110 -5.48 38.87 -15.97
N SER A 111 -5.19 38.33 -17.15
CA SER A 111 -3.82 38.29 -17.70
C SER A 111 -3.71 38.53 -19.20
N GLY A 112 -4.81 38.88 -19.85
CA GLY A 112 -4.81 39.22 -21.27
C GLY A 112 -4.68 40.70 -21.47
N GLY A 113 -3.51 41.22 -21.73
CA GLY A 113 -3.40 42.57 -22.22
C GLY A 113 -4.31 42.80 -23.42
N ARG A 114 -4.94 43.98 -23.50
CA ARG A 114 -5.49 44.71 -24.67
C ARG A 114 -6.01 43.93 -25.91
N THR A 115 -6.56 42.76 -25.80
CA THR A 115 -7.31 42.13 -26.92
C THR A 115 -8.79 42.39 -26.72
N ALA A 116 -9.36 43.11 -27.68
CA ALA A 116 -10.82 43.23 -27.85
C ALA A 116 -11.38 41.80 -27.96
N GLY A 117 -12.08 41.31 -26.92
CA GLY A 117 -12.62 39.96 -26.90
C GLY A 117 -12.24 39.15 -25.65
N GLY A 118 -11.84 39.82 -24.56
CA GLY A 118 -11.63 39.11 -23.26
C GLY A 118 -12.92 38.42 -22.81
N GLY A 119 -12.83 37.13 -22.46
CA GLY A 119 -13.94 36.34 -21.96
C GLY A 119 -14.45 36.90 -20.61
N THR A 120 -15.73 36.78 -20.37
CA THR A 120 -16.35 37.11 -19.07
C THR A 120 -16.52 35.85 -18.23
N GLY A 121 -16.55 36.04 -16.88
CA GLY A 121 -16.72 34.94 -15.94
C GLY A 121 -15.40 34.30 -15.49
N ASN A 122 -15.50 33.11 -14.89
CA ASN A 122 -14.36 32.38 -14.34
C ASN A 122 -14.11 31.09 -15.13
N ALA A 123 -12.85 30.73 -15.28
CA ALA A 123 -12.42 29.44 -15.81
C ALA A 123 -11.92 28.53 -14.69
N ASN A 124 -12.13 27.22 -14.82
CA ASN A 124 -11.57 26.24 -13.90
C ASN A 124 -10.04 26.30 -13.92
N ALA A 125 -9.44 26.14 -12.76
CA ALA A 125 -8.00 26.17 -12.58
C ALA A 125 -7.59 25.16 -11.50
N PHE A 126 -6.30 24.85 -11.44
CA PHE A 126 -5.69 24.16 -10.29
C PHE A 126 -5.04 25.18 -9.35
N LYS A 127 -5.00 24.87 -8.05
CA LYS A 127 -4.27 25.67 -7.06
C LYS A 127 -2.75 25.52 -7.16
N GLY A 128 -2.30 24.44 -7.80
CA GLY A 128 -0.89 24.13 -8.00
C GLY A 128 -0.66 23.32 -9.29
N PRO A 129 0.58 23.07 -9.68
CA PRO A 129 0.93 22.37 -10.94
C PRO A 129 0.74 20.85 -10.83
N VAL A 130 -0.48 20.40 -10.56
CA VAL A 130 -0.83 18.98 -10.44
C VAL A 130 -0.99 18.32 -11.81
N MET A 131 -0.71 17.03 -11.89
CA MET A 131 -1.02 16.18 -13.05
C MET A 131 -2.10 15.18 -12.64
N LEU A 132 -3.21 15.17 -13.37
CA LEU A 132 -4.37 14.33 -13.10
C LEU A 132 -4.69 13.48 -14.34
N PHE A 133 -4.81 12.17 -14.14
CA PHE A 133 -5.30 11.22 -15.12
C PHE A 133 -6.66 10.68 -14.67
N GLY A 134 -7.67 10.75 -15.54
CA GLY A 134 -9.01 10.29 -15.22
C GLY A 134 -9.63 9.51 -16.37
N SER A 135 -10.26 8.36 -16.06
CA SER A 135 -10.94 7.53 -17.06
C SER A 135 -12.15 6.84 -16.43
N PRO A 136 -13.32 6.79 -17.13
CA PRO A 136 -14.47 6.02 -16.68
C PRO A 136 -14.29 4.50 -16.82
N ALA A 137 -13.38 4.05 -17.68
CA ALA A 137 -13.22 2.63 -18.03
C ALA A 137 -11.96 2.00 -17.48
N GLY A 138 -10.93 2.78 -17.14
CA GLY A 138 -9.69 2.28 -16.57
C GLY A 138 -8.43 2.93 -17.14
N ILE A 139 -7.33 2.76 -16.42
CA ILE A 139 -5.98 3.20 -16.80
C ILE A 139 -5.04 2.00 -16.66
N ALA A 140 -4.27 1.71 -17.70
CA ALA A 140 -3.26 0.66 -17.70
C ALA A 140 -1.87 1.25 -17.93
N LEU A 141 -0.89 0.79 -17.13
CA LEU A 141 0.53 1.04 -17.33
C LEU A 141 1.21 -0.29 -17.67
N SER A 142 1.84 -0.38 -18.82
CA SER A 142 2.49 -1.61 -19.30
C SER A 142 3.85 -1.29 -19.92
N THR A 143 4.86 -2.11 -19.58
CA THR A 143 6.22 -2.00 -20.11
C THR A 143 6.87 -3.39 -20.18
N GLN A 144 7.77 -3.59 -21.13
CA GLN A 144 8.61 -4.79 -21.20
C GLN A 144 9.80 -4.74 -20.22
N GLN A 145 10.08 -3.62 -19.62
CA GLN A 145 11.19 -3.43 -18.68
C GLN A 145 10.66 -3.22 -17.27
N SER A 146 10.93 -2.11 -16.66
CA SER A 146 10.57 -1.80 -15.27
C SER A 146 9.63 -0.62 -15.19
N THR A 147 8.70 -0.67 -14.25
CA THR A 147 7.89 0.48 -13.82
C THR A 147 8.39 0.96 -12.46
N HIS A 148 8.70 2.24 -12.35
CA HIS A 148 9.14 2.88 -11.11
C HIS A 148 8.10 3.90 -10.65
N VAL A 149 7.67 3.80 -9.39
CA VAL A 149 6.82 4.78 -8.71
C VAL A 149 7.60 5.29 -7.52
N ALA A 150 7.89 6.58 -7.48
CA ALA A 150 8.62 7.23 -6.40
C ALA A 150 7.92 8.52 -6.00
N ALA A 151 7.83 8.80 -4.71
CA ALA A 151 7.31 10.02 -4.14
C ALA A 151 8.11 10.36 -2.88
N ASP A 152 8.41 11.64 -2.68
CA ASP A 152 9.16 12.10 -1.50
C ASP A 152 8.30 12.04 -0.22
N GLN A 153 6.98 12.01 -0.34
CA GLN A 153 6.08 11.96 0.79
C GLN A 153 5.28 10.65 0.83
N HIS A 154 4.16 10.56 0.14
CA HIS A 154 3.23 9.45 0.27
C HIS A 154 2.88 8.81 -1.08
N VAL A 155 2.75 7.49 -1.09
CA VAL A 155 2.12 6.73 -2.18
C VAL A 155 0.84 6.11 -1.62
N ASN A 156 -0.32 6.59 -2.08
CA ASN A 156 -1.62 6.09 -1.69
C ASN A 156 -2.18 5.16 -2.77
N LEU A 157 -2.44 3.90 -2.41
CA LEU A 157 -3.13 2.92 -3.24
C LEU A 157 -4.49 2.64 -2.61
N VAL A 158 -5.55 3.16 -3.21
CA VAL A 158 -6.92 3.05 -2.69
C VAL A 158 -7.78 2.34 -3.72
N SER A 159 -8.44 1.28 -3.32
CA SER A 159 -9.35 0.50 -4.16
C SER A 159 -10.69 0.32 -3.46
N GLY A 160 -11.79 0.63 -4.11
CA GLY A 160 -13.14 0.40 -3.61
C GLY A 160 -13.54 -1.07 -3.48
N GLN A 161 -12.76 -1.99 -4.06
CA GLN A 161 -12.99 -3.43 -3.96
C GLN A 161 -11.72 -4.17 -3.54
N SER A 162 -10.91 -4.64 -4.47
CA SER A 162 -9.77 -5.49 -4.17
C SER A 162 -8.48 -4.93 -4.78
N THR A 163 -7.39 -5.07 -4.03
CA THR A 163 -6.03 -4.85 -4.55
C THR A 163 -5.33 -6.20 -4.69
N HIS A 164 -4.89 -6.54 -5.91
CA HIS A 164 -4.18 -7.78 -6.21
C HIS A 164 -2.71 -7.47 -6.50
N ILE A 165 -1.81 -8.14 -5.77
CA ILE A 165 -0.37 -8.04 -5.99
C ILE A 165 0.14 -9.45 -6.30
N ALA A 166 0.74 -9.63 -7.48
CA ALA A 166 1.34 -10.89 -7.90
C ALA A 166 2.75 -10.64 -8.46
N SER A 167 3.69 -11.48 -8.09
CA SER A 167 5.08 -11.40 -8.55
C SER A 167 5.58 -12.78 -8.97
N GLY A 168 6.22 -12.89 -10.13
CA GLY A 168 6.79 -14.14 -10.62
C GLY A 168 7.99 -14.67 -9.82
N LYS A 169 8.61 -13.83 -8.98
CA LYS A 169 9.75 -14.22 -8.15
C LYS A 169 9.57 -13.83 -6.69
N SER A 170 9.62 -12.55 -6.36
CA SER A 170 9.67 -12.08 -4.98
C SER A 170 8.84 -10.84 -4.77
N LEU A 171 8.19 -10.75 -3.62
CA LEU A 171 7.64 -9.52 -3.06
C LEU A 171 8.47 -9.18 -1.83
N VAL A 172 9.14 -8.02 -1.84
CA VAL A 172 9.97 -7.55 -0.74
C VAL A 172 9.42 -6.21 -0.25
N ALA A 173 9.10 -6.12 1.04
CA ALA A 173 8.71 -4.88 1.70
C ALA A 173 9.68 -4.58 2.84
N SER A 174 10.23 -3.37 2.87
CA SER A 174 11.11 -2.88 3.93
C SER A 174 10.64 -1.52 4.37
N VAL A 175 10.42 -1.34 5.66
CA VAL A 175 9.95 -0.09 6.27
C VAL A 175 10.84 0.28 7.45
N LYS A 176 11.08 1.58 7.66
CA LYS A 176 11.91 2.07 8.75
C LYS A 176 11.21 1.90 10.10
N ASP A 177 9.96 2.32 10.20
CA ASP A 177 9.31 2.53 11.50
C ASP A 177 8.26 1.46 11.80
N LYS A 178 7.26 1.24 10.95
CA LYS A 178 6.13 0.38 11.26
C LYS A 178 5.49 -0.27 10.04
N LEU A 179 5.23 -1.57 10.10
CA LEU A 179 4.29 -2.28 9.23
C LEU A 179 3.04 -2.61 10.04
N SER A 180 1.87 -2.15 9.59
CA SER A 180 0.58 -2.46 10.20
C SER A 180 -0.34 -3.10 9.16
N LEU A 181 -0.89 -4.27 9.48
CA LEU A 181 -1.86 -4.99 8.64
C LEU A 181 -3.12 -5.21 9.47
N PHE A 182 -4.23 -4.63 9.04
CA PHE A 182 -5.52 -4.76 9.71
C PHE A 182 -6.55 -5.39 8.77
N VAL A 183 -7.31 -6.37 9.25
CA VAL A 183 -8.40 -7.01 8.53
C VAL A 183 -9.66 -7.03 9.41
N GLN A 184 -10.69 -6.33 8.99
CA GLN A 184 -11.91 -6.16 9.78
C GLN A 184 -12.75 -7.44 9.89
N ASN A 185 -12.98 -8.19 8.81
CA ASN A 185 -14.01 -9.23 8.80
C ASN A 185 -13.51 -10.65 8.52
N ALA A 186 -12.68 -10.85 7.49
CA ALA A 186 -12.45 -12.20 6.93
C ALA A 186 -11.17 -12.89 7.45
N GLY A 187 -10.40 -12.23 8.31
CA GLY A 187 -9.17 -12.75 8.89
C GLY A 187 -7.96 -12.71 7.94
N MET A 188 -6.83 -13.19 8.43
CA MET A 188 -5.53 -13.18 7.76
C MET A 188 -5.00 -14.60 7.60
N LYS A 189 -4.41 -14.91 6.44
CA LYS A 189 -3.79 -16.20 6.15
C LYS A 189 -2.35 -15.97 5.69
N LEU A 190 -1.40 -16.66 6.35
CA LEU A 190 0.01 -16.67 5.99
C LEU A 190 0.44 -18.12 5.74
N PHE A 191 0.75 -18.47 4.50
CA PHE A 191 1.12 -19.83 4.10
C PHE A 191 2.45 -19.82 3.34
N ALA A 192 3.35 -20.73 3.68
CA ALA A 192 4.47 -21.13 2.86
C ALA A 192 4.26 -22.57 2.41
N ALA A 193 4.08 -22.81 1.11
CA ALA A 193 3.89 -24.16 0.57
C ALA A 193 5.16 -25.00 0.67
N LYS A 194 6.33 -24.36 0.54
CA LYS A 194 7.65 -24.94 0.72
C LYS A 194 8.52 -23.96 1.48
N GLY A 195 9.41 -24.47 2.32
CA GLY A 195 10.27 -23.65 3.17
C GLY A 195 9.57 -23.24 4.47
N LYS A 196 10.29 -22.52 5.31
CA LYS A 196 9.83 -22.11 6.65
C LYS A 196 9.14 -20.77 6.65
N VAL A 197 8.28 -20.55 7.64
CA VAL A 197 7.80 -19.23 8.05
C VAL A 197 8.60 -18.81 9.26
N GLU A 198 9.26 -17.65 9.21
CA GLU A 198 10.02 -17.08 10.34
C GLU A 198 9.32 -15.81 10.83
N ILE A 199 9.06 -15.75 12.15
CA ILE A 199 8.53 -14.57 12.84
C ILE A 199 9.46 -14.29 14.01
N GLN A 200 10.13 -13.12 14.01
CA GLN A 200 11.12 -12.76 15.01
C GLN A 200 10.93 -11.32 15.47
N ALA A 201 10.90 -11.11 16.80
CA ALA A 201 11.10 -9.80 17.42
C ALA A 201 12.53 -9.79 18.01
N GLN A 202 13.47 -9.08 17.33
CA GLN A 202 14.90 -9.21 17.64
C GLN A 202 15.36 -8.36 18.84
N SER A 203 14.60 -7.33 19.20
CA SER A 203 14.95 -6.41 20.31
C SER A 203 13.82 -6.17 21.31
N ASP A 204 12.64 -6.75 21.08
CA ASP A 204 11.47 -6.55 21.91
C ASP A 204 10.60 -7.82 21.95
N ASN A 205 9.42 -7.76 22.55
CA ASN A 205 8.52 -8.89 22.75
C ASN A 205 7.84 -9.35 21.46
N LEU A 206 7.56 -10.64 21.35
CA LEU A 206 6.60 -11.21 20.42
C LEU A 206 5.34 -11.61 21.21
N GLU A 207 4.21 -10.96 20.93
CA GLU A 207 2.94 -11.21 21.57
C GLU A 207 1.96 -11.88 20.61
N LEU A 208 1.39 -13.01 21.00
CA LEU A 208 0.38 -13.73 20.27
C LEU A 208 -0.84 -13.91 21.18
N THR A 209 -1.97 -13.27 20.85
CA THR A 209 -3.19 -13.29 21.66
C THR A 209 -4.38 -13.71 20.84
N ALA A 210 -5.21 -14.59 21.36
CA ALA A 210 -6.48 -14.99 20.76
C ALA A 210 -7.60 -14.91 21.80
N GLN A 211 -8.75 -14.38 21.44
CA GLN A 211 -9.92 -14.34 22.31
C GLN A 211 -10.45 -15.74 22.65
N ASN A 212 -10.40 -16.66 21.69
CA ASN A 212 -10.87 -18.03 21.85
C ASN A 212 -9.67 -19.00 22.00
N ALA A 213 -9.52 -19.94 21.11
CA ALA A 213 -8.47 -20.96 21.19
C ALA A 213 -7.21 -20.58 20.42
N MET A 214 -6.05 -20.84 21.01
CA MET A 214 -4.77 -20.88 20.33
C MET A 214 -4.30 -22.32 20.19
N ARG A 215 -3.80 -22.73 19.00
CA ARG A 215 -3.27 -24.07 18.76
C ARG A 215 -1.86 -23.98 18.19
N ILE A 216 -0.94 -24.70 18.81
CA ILE A 216 0.44 -24.86 18.34
C ILE A 216 0.66 -26.36 18.13
N LEU A 217 0.82 -26.80 16.87
CA LEU A 217 0.88 -28.20 16.50
C LEU A 217 2.06 -28.44 15.57
N SER A 218 2.79 -29.52 15.80
CA SER A 218 3.76 -30.09 14.85
C SER A 218 3.25 -31.47 14.43
N ALA A 219 3.07 -31.69 13.12
CA ALA A 219 2.48 -32.93 12.63
C ALA A 219 3.46 -34.12 12.64
N ASN A 220 4.74 -33.87 12.38
CA ASN A 220 5.71 -34.95 12.14
C ASN A 220 6.87 -34.96 13.16
N GLU A 221 7.13 -33.83 13.80
CA GLU A 221 8.27 -33.71 14.71
C GLU A 221 7.83 -33.17 16.08
N ARG A 222 8.55 -32.27 16.67
CA ARG A 222 8.34 -31.77 18.04
C ARG A 222 8.00 -30.27 18.05
N VAL A 223 7.43 -29.82 19.15
CA VAL A 223 7.35 -28.42 19.54
C VAL A 223 8.43 -28.17 20.60
N GLU A 224 9.30 -27.20 20.36
CA GLU A 224 10.33 -26.77 21.31
C GLU A 224 9.93 -25.44 21.93
N ILE A 225 9.95 -25.37 23.27
CA ILE A 225 9.71 -24.16 24.05
C ILE A 225 10.91 -23.99 24.97
N ALA A 226 11.67 -22.92 24.78
CA ALA A 226 12.84 -22.63 25.57
C ALA A 226 12.90 -21.16 25.97
N ALA A 227 13.31 -20.87 27.21
CA ALA A 227 13.51 -19.51 27.71
C ALA A 227 14.79 -19.46 28.56
N LYS A 228 15.44 -18.28 28.59
CA LYS A 228 16.64 -18.09 29.41
C LYS A 228 16.33 -18.07 30.90
N GLN A 229 15.20 -17.53 31.32
CA GLN A 229 14.87 -17.28 32.71
C GLN A 229 13.76 -18.20 33.21
N GLU A 230 12.59 -18.18 32.59
CA GLU A 230 11.40 -18.85 33.07
C GLU A 230 10.47 -19.30 31.93
N ILE A 231 9.86 -20.46 32.08
CA ILE A 231 8.67 -20.89 31.32
C ILE A 231 7.53 -21.05 32.32
N LEU A 232 6.43 -20.35 32.13
CA LEU A 232 5.23 -20.43 32.95
C LEU A 232 4.05 -20.91 32.09
N VAL A 233 3.44 -22.01 32.50
CA VAL A 233 2.18 -22.51 31.92
C VAL A 233 1.12 -22.47 33.03
N THR A 234 0.07 -21.68 32.85
CA THR A 234 -0.92 -21.45 33.91
C THR A 234 -2.35 -21.48 33.41
N CYS A 235 -3.28 -21.98 34.26
CA CYS A 235 -4.71 -21.94 34.02
C CYS A 235 -5.48 -21.99 35.32
N ALA A 236 -6.41 -21.06 35.58
CA ALA A 236 -7.31 -21.02 36.74
C ALA A 236 -6.60 -21.23 38.08
N GLY A 237 -5.41 -20.68 38.29
CA GLY A 237 -4.62 -20.80 39.52
C GLY A 237 -3.74 -22.05 39.62
N ALA A 238 -3.88 -23.02 38.73
CA ALA A 238 -2.92 -24.12 38.60
C ALA A 238 -1.79 -23.70 37.65
N TYR A 239 -0.56 -24.12 37.91
CA TYR A 239 0.59 -23.78 37.08
C TYR A 239 1.70 -24.83 37.05
N ILE A 240 2.46 -24.82 35.96
CA ILE A 240 3.77 -25.46 35.85
C ILE A 240 4.77 -24.33 35.61
N ARG A 241 5.77 -24.24 36.49
CA ARG A 241 6.85 -23.25 36.39
C ARG A 241 8.18 -23.96 36.27
N ILE A 242 8.96 -23.60 35.26
CA ILE A 242 10.33 -24.10 35.05
C ILE A 242 11.24 -22.88 35.17
N ALA A 243 12.02 -22.80 36.21
CA ALA A 243 12.92 -21.68 36.47
C ALA A 243 14.05 -22.08 37.43
N ASN A 244 15.24 -21.49 37.27
CA ASN A 244 16.39 -21.68 38.14
C ASN A 244 16.79 -23.16 38.35
N GLY A 245 16.61 -24.01 37.33
CA GLY A 245 16.89 -25.42 37.39
C GLY A 245 15.84 -26.26 38.12
N ASN A 246 14.71 -25.69 38.55
CA ASN A 246 13.61 -26.35 39.21
C ASN A 246 12.38 -26.48 38.34
N ILE A 247 11.57 -27.50 38.57
CA ILE A 247 10.23 -27.67 38.04
C ILE A 247 9.24 -27.68 39.20
N GLU A 248 8.31 -26.74 39.20
CA GLU A 248 7.27 -26.60 40.22
C GLU A 248 5.92 -26.90 39.58
N ILE A 249 5.13 -27.79 40.21
CA ILE A 249 3.79 -28.16 39.75
C ILE A 249 2.84 -27.90 40.91
N HIS A 250 1.94 -26.93 40.77
CA HIS A 250 1.00 -26.51 41.80
C HIS A 250 -0.43 -26.42 41.28
N ALA A 251 -1.38 -26.78 42.13
CA ALA A 251 -2.81 -26.61 41.84
C ALA A 251 -3.58 -26.30 43.14
N PRO A 252 -4.61 -25.44 43.11
CA PRO A 252 -5.52 -25.24 44.23
C PRO A 252 -6.40 -26.45 44.49
N GLY A 253 -6.56 -27.34 43.56
CA GLY A 253 -7.29 -28.59 43.66
C GLY A 253 -6.39 -29.82 43.58
N LYS A 254 -6.87 -30.88 42.92
CA LYS A 254 -6.19 -32.18 42.81
C LYS A 254 -5.12 -32.17 41.73
N ILE A 255 -3.98 -32.76 42.00
CA ILE A 255 -2.98 -33.18 41.00
C ILE A 255 -3.13 -34.68 40.78
N ASP A 256 -3.46 -35.15 39.60
CA ASP A 256 -3.65 -36.56 39.23
C ASP A 256 -2.53 -37.01 38.30
N VAL A 257 -1.65 -37.88 38.74
CA VAL A 257 -0.54 -38.41 37.98
C VAL A 257 -0.76 -39.90 37.77
N LYS A 258 -0.94 -40.31 36.50
CA LYS A 258 -1.19 -41.72 36.14
C LYS A 258 -0.11 -42.17 35.14
N GLY A 259 0.48 -43.31 35.37
CA GLY A 259 1.43 -43.96 34.52
C GLY A 259 1.60 -45.44 34.90
N SER A 260 2.03 -46.27 33.98
CA SER A 260 2.33 -47.65 34.23
C SER A 260 3.51 -47.83 35.20
N GLN A 261 4.41 -46.85 35.26
CA GLN A 261 5.60 -46.84 36.10
C GLN A 261 5.97 -45.39 36.43
N HIS A 262 6.40 -45.13 37.66
CA HIS A 262 6.97 -43.87 38.12
C HIS A 262 8.45 -44.09 38.50
N SER A 263 9.36 -43.29 37.95
CA SER A 263 10.81 -43.39 38.21
C SER A 263 11.35 -42.03 38.66
N PHE A 264 12.06 -42.01 39.78
CA PHE A 264 12.74 -40.83 40.33
C PHE A 264 14.24 -41.15 40.41
N ASN A 265 15.03 -40.52 39.54
CA ASN A 265 16.48 -40.74 39.43
C ASN A 265 17.24 -39.49 39.97
N GLY A 266 18.56 -39.58 40.04
CA GLY A 266 19.43 -38.46 40.40
C GLY A 266 19.37 -37.29 39.41
N PRO A 267 20.01 -36.16 39.73
CA PRO A 267 19.96 -34.94 38.91
C PRO A 267 20.55 -35.15 37.50
N ALA A 268 19.94 -34.53 36.48
CA ALA A 268 20.39 -34.47 35.10
C ALA A 268 20.30 -33.04 34.57
N GLN A 269 21.15 -32.73 33.59
CA GLN A 269 21.17 -31.42 32.91
C GLN A 269 21.23 -31.59 31.41
N MET A 270 20.46 -30.78 30.66
CA MET A 270 20.52 -30.72 29.21
C MET A 270 20.77 -29.26 28.78
N PRO A 271 21.92 -28.99 28.11
CA PRO A 271 22.17 -27.68 27.56
C PRO A 271 21.27 -27.43 26.33
N TYR A 272 20.74 -26.24 26.20
CA TYR A 272 19.96 -25.79 25.05
C TYR A 272 20.44 -24.42 24.57
N PRO A 273 21.03 -24.31 23.36
CA PRO A 273 21.48 -23.03 22.82
C PRO A 273 20.30 -22.17 22.39
N LEU A 274 20.24 -20.93 22.88
CA LEU A 274 19.28 -19.94 22.43
C LEU A 274 19.85 -19.09 21.28
N PRO A 275 19.04 -18.61 20.33
CA PRO A 275 19.50 -17.78 19.24
C PRO A 275 19.98 -16.40 19.73
N GLY A 276 21.01 -15.88 19.07
CA GLY A 276 21.45 -14.49 19.21
C GLY A 276 20.95 -13.64 18.05
N PHE A 277 20.68 -12.37 18.32
CA PHE A 277 20.19 -11.41 17.31
C PHE A 277 21.19 -10.28 17.07
N ASN A 278 21.30 -9.83 15.83
CA ASN A 278 22.14 -8.70 15.44
C ASN A 278 21.45 -7.37 15.76
N LYS A 279 22.28 -6.36 16.11
CA LYS A 279 21.79 -4.97 16.18
C LYS A 279 21.57 -4.44 14.78
N SER A 280 20.44 -3.74 14.55
CA SER A 280 20.10 -3.12 13.28
C SER A 280 20.06 -1.61 13.43
N GLU A 281 20.91 -0.88 12.67
CA GLU A 281 20.89 0.57 12.59
C GLU A 281 21.00 1.00 11.13
N LEU A 282 20.14 1.95 10.71
CA LEU A 282 20.25 2.55 9.39
C LEU A 282 21.47 3.49 9.36
N PRO A 283 22.32 3.44 8.30
CA PRO A 283 23.38 4.41 8.11
C PRO A 283 22.85 5.84 8.12
N ALA A 284 23.60 6.78 8.70
CA ALA A 284 23.19 8.19 8.86
C ALA A 284 22.78 8.86 7.53
N ARG A 285 23.38 8.48 6.41
CA ARG A 285 23.07 8.99 5.06
C ARG A 285 21.66 8.65 4.55
N TYR A 286 20.97 7.70 5.18
CA TYR A 286 19.60 7.29 4.83
C TYR A 286 18.59 7.72 5.89
N ARG A 287 18.97 8.60 6.82
CA ARG A 287 18.02 9.20 7.75
C ARG A 287 17.33 10.35 7.02
N PHE A 288 16.05 10.19 6.79
CA PHE A 288 15.21 11.27 6.28
C PHE A 288 15.02 12.30 7.40
N SER A 289 15.17 13.59 7.08
CA SER A 289 14.83 14.67 8.02
C SER A 289 13.32 14.58 8.32
N GLU A 290 12.97 14.57 9.59
CA GLU A 290 11.59 14.66 10.06
C GLU A 290 10.94 15.99 9.65
#